data_c9fcf70e324384a55a795ee934412bab
#
_entry.id   c9fcf70e324384a55a795ee934412bab
#
_cell.length_a   1.000
_cell.length_b   1.000
_cell.length_c   1.000
_cell.angle_alpha   90.00
_cell.angle_beta   90.00
_cell.angle_gamma   90.00
#
_symmetry.space_group_name_H-M   'P 1'
#
loop_
_entity.id
_entity.type
_entity.pdbx_description
1 polymer ?
#
loop_
_entity_poly.entity_id
_entity_poly.type
_entity_poly.pdbx_seq_one_letter_code
_entity_poly.pdbx_strand_id
1 'polypeptide(L)'
;MAVIDVKQVCKRYNQTIAVKSCDLEVGSAEILALLGPSGSGKTTLLRLIAGFEKPDEGHIFISGRMVVDVANSVWVAAEDRGVGMVFQDYALFPHLTVAQNIRFGLRRTSKKERQIRVAELLRLTELVGYTDRYPHELSGGQQQRVALARALAPRPRVVLLDEPFNGLDPDLRPQMRREVAQILRHLGTAAILVTHDQEEALGMADRVAVIRNGELQQIGSPEDIYYSPTTAFVANFVGHADFIPGVVAGTEVRTEIGIFPSPPHLPPGPVKVMIRHEAVNAKAGGILATVEEREFLGGEILYRLRLPSGATVHLEQRKPEHWDVGHQVPIEVLLPSVVAFPTFSSSEESK
;
A
#
# COMPACT_ATOMS: atom_id res chain seq x y z
N MET A 1 4.80 -17.47 -13.08
CA MET A 1 5.57 -18.21 -12.07
C MET A 1 5.90 -17.25 -10.95
N ALA A 2 5.62 -17.61 -9.69
CA ALA A 2 5.91 -16.74 -8.56
C ALA A 2 7.43 -16.54 -8.39
N VAL A 3 7.85 -15.28 -8.18
CA VAL A 3 9.23 -14.94 -7.82
C VAL A 3 9.42 -15.03 -6.31
N ILE A 4 8.39 -14.65 -5.54
CA ILE A 4 8.31 -14.85 -4.09
C ILE A 4 7.10 -15.71 -3.81
N ASP A 5 7.27 -16.71 -2.94
CA ASP A 5 6.18 -17.54 -2.44
C ASP A 5 6.40 -17.76 -0.94
N VAL A 6 5.53 -17.17 -0.15
CA VAL A 6 5.51 -17.21 1.32
C VAL A 6 4.35 -18.09 1.73
N LYS A 7 4.60 -19.11 2.57
CA LYS A 7 3.60 -20.10 2.99
C LYS A 7 3.57 -20.23 4.50
N GLN A 8 2.42 -19.92 5.08
CA GLN A 8 2.12 -20.05 6.50
C GLN A 8 3.18 -19.49 7.43
N VAL A 9 3.78 -18.35 7.00
CA VAL A 9 4.87 -17.73 7.76
C VAL A 9 4.31 -17.03 8.98
N CYS A 10 4.85 -17.41 10.16
CA CYS A 10 4.57 -16.78 11.45
C CYS A 10 5.81 -16.13 12.03
N LYS A 11 5.61 -15.01 12.74
CA LYS A 11 6.66 -14.35 13.54
C LYS A 11 6.09 -13.78 14.83
N ARG A 12 6.76 -14.12 15.94
CA ARG A 12 6.43 -13.62 17.28
C ARG A 12 7.63 -12.91 17.87
N TYR A 13 7.37 -11.84 18.59
CA TYR A 13 8.34 -11.16 19.44
C TYR A 13 7.78 -11.16 20.87
N ASN A 14 8.36 -11.98 21.74
CA ASN A 14 7.82 -12.23 23.08
C ASN A 14 6.35 -12.68 23.02
N GLN A 15 5.43 -11.85 23.53
CA GLN A 15 3.99 -12.12 23.54
C GLN A 15 3.25 -11.52 22.33
N THR A 16 3.92 -10.72 21.50
CA THR A 16 3.30 -10.05 20.35
C THR A 16 3.52 -10.87 19.09
N ILE A 17 2.43 -11.22 18.40
CA ILE A 17 2.49 -11.85 17.08
C ILE A 17 2.58 -10.74 16.05
N ALA A 18 3.72 -10.64 15.37
CA ALA A 18 3.97 -9.62 14.36
C ALA A 18 3.50 -10.05 12.96
N VAL A 19 3.54 -11.36 12.66
CA VAL A 19 3.01 -11.95 11.42
C VAL A 19 2.29 -13.25 11.79
N LYS A 20 1.03 -13.37 11.38
CA LYS A 20 0.16 -14.51 11.66
C LYS A 20 -0.12 -15.29 10.38
N SER A 21 0.48 -16.49 10.26
CA SER A 21 0.19 -17.45 9.17
C SER A 21 0.00 -16.77 7.79
N CYS A 22 1.01 -15.96 7.39
CA CYS A 22 0.93 -15.20 6.16
C CYS A 22 1.19 -16.10 4.95
N ASP A 23 0.27 -16.07 3.98
CA ASP A 23 0.42 -16.64 2.65
C ASP A 23 0.47 -15.48 1.64
N LEU A 24 1.55 -15.41 0.83
CA LEU A 24 1.76 -14.31 -0.10
C LEU A 24 2.55 -14.77 -1.31
N GLU A 25 2.05 -14.46 -2.51
CA GLU A 25 2.76 -14.70 -3.77
C GLU A 25 3.01 -13.40 -4.52
N VAL A 26 4.21 -13.28 -5.11
CA VAL A 26 4.58 -12.18 -6.01
C VAL A 26 5.02 -12.75 -7.35
N GLY A 27 4.43 -12.26 -8.43
CA GLY A 27 4.72 -12.66 -9.79
C GLY A 27 6.02 -12.06 -10.35
N SER A 28 6.42 -12.52 -11.53
CA SER A 28 7.53 -11.93 -12.28
C SER A 28 7.17 -10.53 -12.76
N ALA A 29 8.09 -9.57 -12.58
CA ALA A 29 7.92 -8.17 -12.96
C ALA A 29 6.72 -7.46 -12.29
N GLU A 30 6.14 -8.07 -11.27
CA GLU A 30 5.02 -7.53 -10.48
C GLU A 30 5.54 -6.60 -9.40
N ILE A 31 4.87 -5.47 -9.20
CA ILE A 31 5.04 -4.59 -8.04
C ILE A 31 3.87 -4.87 -7.08
N LEU A 32 4.17 -5.49 -5.94
CA LEU A 32 3.21 -5.72 -4.87
C LEU A 32 3.43 -4.70 -3.75
N ALA A 33 2.38 -3.96 -3.36
CA ALA A 33 2.43 -3.11 -2.18
C ALA A 33 1.92 -3.84 -0.93
N LEU A 34 2.68 -3.80 0.16
CA LEU A 34 2.21 -4.16 1.50
C LEU A 34 1.75 -2.89 2.21
N LEU A 35 0.45 -2.72 2.34
CA LEU A 35 -0.20 -1.54 2.89
C LEU A 35 -0.83 -1.86 4.25
N GLY A 36 -0.78 -0.93 5.20
CA GLY A 36 -1.40 -1.12 6.51
C GLY A 36 -0.91 -0.10 7.54
N PRO A 37 -1.57 0.03 8.69
CA PRO A 37 -1.18 0.95 9.75
C PRO A 37 0.22 0.62 10.31
N SER A 38 0.81 1.58 11.02
CA SER A 38 2.08 1.37 11.73
C SER A 38 1.94 0.22 12.72
N GLY A 39 2.96 -0.65 12.79
CA GLY A 39 2.94 -1.83 13.65
C GLY A 39 2.12 -3.02 13.13
N SER A 40 1.57 -2.98 11.91
CA SER A 40 0.78 -4.09 11.36
C SER A 40 1.59 -5.32 10.93
N GLY A 41 2.92 -5.28 10.95
CA GLY A 41 3.79 -6.41 10.60
C GLY A 41 4.46 -6.35 9.23
N LYS A 42 4.22 -5.30 8.41
CA LYS A 42 4.75 -5.15 7.04
C LYS A 42 6.27 -5.24 6.95
N THR A 43 6.98 -4.40 7.70
CA THR A 43 8.45 -4.39 7.75
C THR A 43 9.01 -5.71 8.29
N THR A 44 8.31 -6.33 9.24
CA THR A 44 8.68 -7.67 9.74
C THR A 44 8.59 -8.69 8.61
N LEU A 45 7.49 -8.76 7.87
CA LEU A 45 7.34 -9.67 6.73
C LEU A 45 8.42 -9.42 5.68
N LEU A 46 8.70 -8.14 5.36
CA LEU A 46 9.77 -7.78 4.43
C LEU A 46 11.14 -8.29 4.90
N ARG A 47 11.47 -8.12 6.19
CA ARG A 47 12.74 -8.61 6.80
C ARG A 47 12.85 -10.12 6.82
N LEU A 48 11.74 -10.84 7.02
CA LEU A 48 11.68 -12.30 6.91
C LEU A 48 12.02 -12.75 5.48
N ILE A 49 11.47 -12.10 4.45
CA ILE A 49 11.76 -12.37 3.05
C ILE A 49 13.21 -12.02 2.71
N ALA A 50 13.70 -10.87 3.20
CA ALA A 50 15.09 -10.43 3.00
C ALA A 50 16.14 -11.34 3.66
N GLY A 51 15.77 -12.04 4.75
CA GLY A 51 16.68 -12.85 5.52
C GLY A 51 17.37 -12.14 6.67
N PHE A 52 16.87 -10.99 7.08
CA PHE A 52 17.35 -10.28 8.28
C PHE A 52 16.71 -10.79 9.57
N GLU A 53 15.57 -11.48 9.43
CA GLU A 53 14.83 -12.09 10.53
C GLU A 53 14.51 -13.55 10.20
N LYS A 54 14.43 -14.40 11.25
CA LYS A 54 13.99 -15.79 11.10
C LYS A 54 12.52 -15.89 11.47
N PRO A 55 11.66 -16.52 10.65
CA PRO A 55 10.31 -16.86 11.06
C PRO A 55 10.34 -17.96 12.13
N ASP A 56 9.23 -18.08 12.84
CA ASP A 56 9.04 -19.14 13.86
C ASP A 56 8.34 -20.35 13.25
N GLU A 57 7.57 -20.14 12.14
CA GLU A 57 6.88 -21.19 11.38
C GLU A 57 6.83 -20.82 9.89
N GLY A 58 6.61 -21.83 9.03
CA GLY A 58 6.36 -21.66 7.61
C GLY A 58 7.57 -21.77 6.70
N HIS A 59 7.34 -21.44 5.41
CA HIS A 59 8.32 -21.60 4.33
C HIS A 59 8.38 -20.36 3.47
N ILE A 60 9.56 -20.07 2.91
CA ILE A 60 9.75 -18.99 1.93
C ILE A 60 10.54 -19.53 0.74
N PHE A 61 10.01 -19.29 -0.47
CA PHE A 61 10.70 -19.59 -1.72
C PHE A 61 11.00 -18.29 -2.48
N ILE A 62 12.17 -18.22 -3.10
CA ILE A 62 12.57 -17.14 -3.99
C ILE A 62 13.00 -17.72 -5.31
N SER A 63 12.29 -17.39 -6.39
CA SER A 63 12.49 -17.95 -7.75
C SER A 63 12.53 -19.49 -7.76
N GLY A 64 11.61 -20.12 -7.04
CA GLY A 64 11.47 -21.56 -6.91
C GLY A 64 12.50 -22.24 -5.98
N ARG A 65 13.49 -21.47 -5.47
CA ARG A 65 14.45 -21.97 -4.48
C ARG A 65 13.91 -21.75 -3.08
N MET A 66 13.83 -22.79 -2.27
CA MET A 66 13.53 -22.72 -0.85
C MET A 66 14.65 -21.98 -0.12
N VAL A 67 14.34 -20.86 0.53
CA VAL A 67 15.27 -20.03 1.31
C VAL A 67 15.00 -20.09 2.81
N VAL A 68 13.79 -20.51 3.19
CA VAL A 68 13.39 -20.78 4.57
C VAL A 68 12.51 -22.02 4.60
N ASP A 69 12.82 -22.93 5.49
CA ASP A 69 11.96 -24.04 5.95
C ASP A 69 12.24 -24.24 7.43
N VAL A 70 11.32 -23.80 8.27
CA VAL A 70 11.50 -23.84 9.72
C VAL A 70 11.52 -25.27 10.23
N ALA A 71 10.64 -26.12 9.68
CA ALA A 71 10.53 -27.53 10.10
C ALA A 71 11.81 -28.33 9.81
N ASN A 72 12.45 -28.06 8.66
CA ASN A 72 13.69 -28.72 8.25
C ASN A 72 14.95 -27.92 8.54
N SER A 73 14.86 -26.84 9.33
CA SER A 73 15.99 -25.96 9.71
C SER A 73 16.74 -25.35 8.50
N VAL A 74 16.06 -25.12 7.39
CA VAL A 74 16.64 -24.45 6.22
C VAL A 74 16.63 -22.95 6.46
N TRP A 75 17.81 -22.33 6.36
CA TRP A 75 17.98 -20.89 6.43
C TRP A 75 19.08 -20.42 5.49
N VAL A 76 18.72 -19.66 4.47
CA VAL A 76 19.66 -19.03 3.54
C VAL A 76 19.95 -17.60 4.03
N ALA A 77 21.23 -17.24 4.14
CA ALA A 77 21.64 -15.89 4.53
C ALA A 77 21.19 -14.83 3.53
N ALA A 78 20.96 -13.60 3.98
CA ALA A 78 20.40 -12.52 3.17
C ALA A 78 21.18 -12.25 1.87
N GLU A 79 22.53 -12.26 1.95
CA GLU A 79 23.43 -12.06 0.81
C GLU A 79 23.34 -13.14 -0.27
N ASP A 80 22.81 -14.32 0.05
CA ASP A 80 22.70 -15.46 -0.88
C ASP A 80 21.26 -15.68 -1.36
N ARG A 81 20.30 -14.82 -0.97
CA ARG A 81 18.90 -14.90 -1.42
C ARG A 81 18.65 -14.30 -2.81
N GLY A 82 19.59 -13.50 -3.33
CA GLY A 82 19.44 -12.84 -4.63
C GLY A 82 18.37 -11.74 -4.66
N VAL A 83 18.13 -11.10 -3.54
CA VAL A 83 17.21 -9.95 -3.39
C VAL A 83 18.01 -8.65 -3.29
N GLY A 84 17.44 -7.56 -3.84
CA GLY A 84 17.90 -6.19 -3.58
C GLY A 84 17.07 -5.57 -2.47
N MET A 85 17.65 -4.66 -1.68
CA MET A 85 16.90 -3.94 -0.65
C MET A 85 17.21 -2.46 -0.64
N VAL A 86 16.15 -1.65 -0.54
CA VAL A 86 16.19 -0.22 -0.26
C VAL A 86 15.58 -0.04 1.13
N PHE A 87 16.36 0.50 2.05
CA PHE A 87 15.96 0.77 3.43
C PHE A 87 15.32 2.16 3.55
N GLN A 88 14.54 2.39 4.57
CA GLN A 88 13.83 3.62 4.86
C GLN A 88 14.76 4.84 4.97
N ASP A 89 15.96 4.67 5.52
CA ASP A 89 17.02 5.69 5.65
C ASP A 89 18.06 5.63 4.51
N TYR A 90 17.71 4.93 3.39
CA TYR A 90 18.55 4.64 2.24
C TYR A 90 19.82 3.85 2.55
N ALA A 91 20.31 3.84 3.78
CA ALA A 91 21.52 3.15 4.26
C ALA A 91 22.72 3.28 3.31
N LEU A 92 22.96 4.47 2.78
CA LEU A 92 24.12 4.74 1.91
C LEU A 92 25.39 4.75 2.74
N PHE A 93 26.48 4.26 2.13
CA PHE A 93 27.80 4.33 2.73
C PHE A 93 28.33 5.78 2.63
N PRO A 94 28.45 6.53 3.74
CA PRO A 94 28.74 7.96 3.70
C PRO A 94 30.16 8.29 3.21
N HIS A 95 31.08 7.33 3.33
CA HIS A 95 32.47 7.44 2.92
C HIS A 95 32.73 6.99 1.47
N LEU A 96 31.69 6.54 0.76
CA LEU A 96 31.76 6.12 -0.64
C LEU A 96 31.02 7.12 -1.53
N THR A 97 31.57 7.37 -2.72
CA THR A 97 30.89 8.16 -3.75
C THR A 97 29.66 7.43 -4.30
N VAL A 98 28.85 8.12 -5.11
CA VAL A 98 27.68 7.53 -5.81
C VAL A 98 28.10 6.28 -6.59
N ALA A 99 29.12 6.40 -7.46
CA ALA A 99 29.58 5.24 -8.24
C ALA A 99 30.10 4.11 -7.36
N GLN A 100 30.76 4.42 -6.25
CA GLN A 100 31.27 3.42 -5.31
C GLN A 100 30.14 2.74 -4.52
N ASN A 101 29.10 3.47 -4.12
CA ASN A 101 27.90 2.91 -3.52
C ASN A 101 27.22 1.91 -4.45
N ILE A 102 26.99 2.28 -5.71
CA ILE A 102 26.37 1.39 -6.72
C ILE A 102 27.27 0.16 -6.96
N ARG A 103 28.59 0.37 -7.07
CA ARG A 103 29.56 -0.70 -7.30
C ARG A 103 29.64 -1.71 -6.15
N PHE A 104 29.28 -1.31 -4.94
CA PHE A 104 29.36 -2.16 -3.74
C PHE A 104 28.57 -3.47 -3.90
N GLY A 105 27.40 -3.45 -4.56
CA GLY A 105 26.60 -4.63 -4.86
C GLY A 105 27.22 -5.59 -5.88
N LEU A 106 28.30 -5.19 -6.57
CA LEU A 106 28.90 -5.93 -7.71
C LEU A 106 30.19 -6.68 -7.36
N ARG A 107 30.29 -7.20 -6.14
CA ARG A 107 31.55 -7.82 -5.65
C ARG A 107 32.01 -9.06 -6.43
N ARG A 108 31.07 -9.82 -7.02
CA ARG A 108 31.33 -11.11 -7.71
C ARG A 108 31.45 -10.98 -9.24
N THR A 109 31.63 -9.76 -9.79
CA THR A 109 31.71 -9.52 -11.25
C THR A 109 33.10 -9.01 -11.67
N SER A 110 33.46 -9.15 -12.96
CA SER A 110 34.69 -8.62 -13.49
C SER A 110 34.77 -7.09 -13.45
N LYS A 111 35.97 -6.50 -13.47
CA LYS A 111 36.15 -5.04 -13.45
C LYS A 111 35.44 -4.35 -14.62
N LYS A 112 35.50 -4.95 -15.83
CA LYS A 112 34.84 -4.41 -17.04
C LYS A 112 33.33 -4.44 -16.92
N GLU A 113 32.74 -5.56 -16.49
CA GLU A 113 31.29 -5.69 -16.29
C GLU A 113 30.77 -4.71 -15.21
N ARG A 114 31.53 -4.56 -14.11
CA ARG A 114 31.21 -3.55 -13.08
C ARG A 114 31.12 -2.13 -13.64
N GLN A 115 32.10 -1.73 -14.45
CA GLN A 115 32.12 -0.40 -15.07
C GLN A 115 30.92 -0.19 -15.98
N ILE A 116 30.60 -1.17 -16.83
CA ILE A 116 29.45 -1.13 -17.74
C ILE A 116 28.14 -1.02 -16.94
N ARG A 117 27.97 -1.88 -15.91
CA ARG A 117 26.75 -1.90 -15.12
C ARG A 117 26.54 -0.62 -14.29
N VAL A 118 27.60 -0.07 -13.70
CA VAL A 118 27.53 1.21 -12.98
C VAL A 118 27.14 2.33 -13.94
N ALA A 119 27.75 2.42 -15.14
CA ALA A 119 27.42 3.44 -16.13
C ALA A 119 25.96 3.30 -16.63
N GLU A 120 25.46 2.08 -16.82
CA GLU A 120 24.07 1.80 -17.17
C GLU A 120 23.11 2.33 -16.08
N LEU A 121 23.37 1.99 -14.81
CA LEU A 121 22.52 2.38 -13.68
C LEU A 121 22.55 3.89 -13.44
N LEU A 122 23.73 4.53 -13.56
CA LEU A 122 23.84 5.99 -13.46
C LEU A 122 22.98 6.72 -14.51
N ARG A 123 22.91 6.18 -15.74
CA ARG A 123 22.02 6.73 -16.79
C ARG A 123 20.56 6.47 -16.45
N LEU A 124 20.21 5.24 -16.08
CA LEU A 124 18.83 4.83 -15.78
C LEU A 124 18.23 5.61 -14.61
N THR A 125 19.05 5.97 -13.62
CA THR A 125 18.62 6.75 -12.44
C THR A 125 18.95 8.23 -12.53
N GLU A 126 19.36 8.73 -13.71
CA GLU A 126 19.71 10.14 -13.95
C GLU A 126 20.81 10.72 -13.02
N LEU A 127 21.78 9.88 -12.66
CA LEU A 127 22.86 10.24 -11.72
C LEU A 127 24.21 10.48 -12.40
N VAL A 128 24.28 10.57 -13.74
CA VAL A 128 25.56 10.71 -14.49
C VAL A 128 26.38 11.89 -13.99
N GLY A 129 25.77 13.06 -13.73
CA GLY A 129 26.44 14.25 -13.23
C GLY A 129 26.87 14.22 -11.76
N TYR A 130 26.51 13.15 -11.03
CA TYR A 130 26.75 13.01 -9.59
C TYR A 130 27.69 11.86 -9.23
N THR A 131 28.35 11.25 -10.22
CA THR A 131 29.17 10.04 -10.11
C THR A 131 30.17 10.07 -8.96
N ASP A 132 30.86 11.18 -8.77
CA ASP A 132 31.93 11.38 -7.78
C ASP A 132 31.47 12.09 -6.50
N ARG A 133 30.18 12.44 -6.39
CA ARG A 133 29.59 13.05 -5.19
C ARG A 133 29.43 12.02 -4.07
N TYR A 134 29.51 12.52 -2.84
CA TYR A 134 29.21 11.74 -1.62
C TYR A 134 27.74 11.91 -1.20
N PRO A 135 27.17 10.97 -0.43
CA PRO A 135 25.77 11.04 0.01
C PRO A 135 25.35 12.37 0.63
N HIS A 136 26.20 12.97 1.44
CA HIS A 136 25.92 14.25 2.10
C HIS A 136 25.87 15.47 1.15
N GLU A 137 26.31 15.31 -0.10
CA GLU A 137 26.24 16.34 -1.15
C GLU A 137 24.99 16.19 -2.03
N LEU A 138 24.08 15.24 -1.72
CA LEU A 138 22.92 14.88 -2.53
C LEU A 138 21.62 15.26 -1.82
N SER A 139 20.61 15.63 -2.62
CA SER A 139 19.24 15.75 -2.11
C SER A 139 18.66 14.38 -1.72
N GLY A 140 17.59 14.35 -0.92
CA GLY A 140 16.92 13.11 -0.53
C GLY A 140 16.49 12.23 -1.72
N GLY A 141 15.91 12.84 -2.77
CA GLY A 141 15.56 12.12 -3.99
C GLY A 141 16.77 11.54 -4.74
N GLN A 142 17.90 12.27 -4.77
CA GLN A 142 19.15 11.75 -5.33
C GLN A 142 19.70 10.59 -4.51
N GLN A 143 19.66 10.68 -3.18
CA GLN A 143 20.08 9.59 -2.29
C GLN A 143 19.23 8.34 -2.50
N GLN A 144 17.91 8.50 -2.66
CA GLN A 144 16.99 7.40 -2.99
C GLN A 144 17.35 6.74 -4.32
N ARG A 145 17.61 7.52 -5.37
CA ARG A 145 18.05 6.99 -6.69
C ARG A 145 19.37 6.22 -6.57
N VAL A 146 20.30 6.66 -5.74
CA VAL A 146 21.55 5.92 -5.47
C VAL A 146 21.26 4.60 -4.76
N ALA A 147 20.40 4.60 -3.74
CA ALA A 147 20.00 3.39 -3.02
C ALA A 147 19.31 2.37 -3.94
N LEU A 148 18.40 2.84 -4.80
CA LEU A 148 17.74 2.02 -5.81
C LEU A 148 18.76 1.44 -6.81
N ALA A 149 19.64 2.26 -7.35
CA ALA A 149 20.70 1.81 -8.28
C ALA A 149 21.62 0.77 -7.62
N ARG A 150 21.99 0.96 -6.34
CA ARG A 150 22.78 -0.01 -5.57
C ARG A 150 22.04 -1.34 -5.39
N ALA A 151 20.74 -1.29 -5.07
CA ALA A 151 19.91 -2.48 -4.91
C ALA A 151 19.74 -3.24 -6.23
N LEU A 152 19.63 -2.54 -7.37
CA LEU A 152 19.49 -3.11 -8.71
C LEU A 152 20.81 -3.57 -9.34
N ALA A 153 21.97 -3.15 -8.79
CA ALA A 153 23.27 -3.44 -9.36
C ALA A 153 23.52 -4.94 -9.58
N PRO A 154 23.27 -5.84 -8.62
CA PRO A 154 23.51 -7.27 -8.78
C PRO A 154 22.50 -8.00 -9.68
N ARG A 155 21.57 -7.28 -10.33
CA ARG A 155 20.45 -7.83 -11.11
C ARG A 155 19.60 -8.80 -10.27
N PRO A 156 19.03 -8.32 -9.15
CA PRO A 156 18.21 -9.16 -8.28
C PRO A 156 16.93 -9.61 -9.00
N ARG A 157 16.37 -10.73 -8.56
CA ARG A 157 15.05 -11.22 -9.03
C ARG A 157 13.90 -10.37 -8.50
N VAL A 158 14.08 -9.81 -7.32
CA VAL A 158 13.11 -8.94 -6.64
C VAL A 158 13.84 -7.86 -5.86
N VAL A 159 13.24 -6.68 -5.81
CA VAL A 159 13.68 -5.57 -4.96
C VAL A 159 12.66 -5.36 -3.85
N LEU A 160 13.15 -5.27 -2.63
CA LEU A 160 12.37 -4.99 -1.43
C LEU A 160 12.55 -3.52 -1.06
N LEU A 161 11.46 -2.78 -0.97
CA LEU A 161 11.43 -1.34 -0.72
C LEU A 161 10.74 -1.09 0.63
N ASP A 162 11.48 -0.68 1.65
CA ASP A 162 10.95 -0.42 2.99
C ASP A 162 10.72 1.09 3.17
N GLU A 163 9.48 1.55 3.03
CA GLU A 163 9.06 2.96 3.10
C GLU A 163 9.98 3.92 2.30
N PRO A 164 10.23 3.65 1.00
CA PRO A 164 11.30 4.30 0.27
C PRO A 164 11.09 5.80 0.05
N PHE A 165 9.88 6.31 0.18
CA PHE A 165 9.55 7.73 -0.10
C PHE A 165 9.33 8.57 1.17
N ASN A 166 9.45 7.99 2.37
CA ASN A 166 9.07 8.63 3.62
C ASN A 166 9.92 9.88 3.96
N GLY A 167 11.19 9.90 3.56
CA GLY A 167 12.11 11.02 3.78
C GLY A 167 12.10 12.12 2.70
N LEU A 168 11.18 12.04 1.71
CA LEU A 168 11.11 12.99 0.61
C LEU A 168 10.13 14.13 0.88
N ASP A 169 10.42 15.26 0.26
CA ASP A 169 9.48 16.38 0.16
C ASP A 169 8.16 15.89 -0.49
N PRO A 170 6.98 16.26 0.07
CA PRO A 170 5.68 15.87 -0.48
C PRO A 170 5.51 16.16 -1.96
N ASP A 171 6.00 17.28 -2.45
CA ASP A 171 5.89 17.66 -3.87
C ASP A 171 6.73 16.78 -4.81
N LEU A 172 7.81 16.19 -4.30
CA LEU A 172 8.67 15.27 -5.07
C LEU A 172 8.19 13.82 -5.06
N ARG A 173 7.39 13.41 -4.07
CA ARG A 173 6.95 12.01 -3.93
C ARG A 173 6.23 11.46 -5.18
N PRO A 174 5.25 12.19 -5.79
CA PRO A 174 4.55 11.67 -6.97
C PRO A 174 5.47 11.43 -8.17
N GLN A 175 6.47 12.29 -8.36
CA GLN A 175 7.46 12.12 -9.42
C GLN A 175 8.34 10.91 -9.15
N MET A 176 8.91 10.80 -7.94
CA MET A 176 9.79 9.70 -7.56
C MET A 176 9.10 8.34 -7.62
N ARG A 177 7.81 8.26 -7.21
CA ARG A 177 6.99 7.04 -7.35
C ARG A 177 6.93 6.58 -8.80
N ARG A 178 6.60 7.49 -9.74
CA ARG A 178 6.53 7.18 -11.17
C ARG A 178 7.89 6.71 -11.72
N GLU A 179 8.97 7.41 -11.39
CA GLU A 179 10.32 7.06 -11.84
C GLU A 179 10.75 5.67 -11.35
N VAL A 180 10.57 5.38 -10.05
CA VAL A 180 10.92 4.07 -9.47
C VAL A 180 10.11 2.96 -10.14
N ALA A 181 8.79 3.14 -10.32
CA ALA A 181 7.94 2.17 -11.00
C ALA A 181 8.39 1.93 -12.46
N GLN A 182 8.72 3.00 -13.20
CA GLN A 182 9.21 2.90 -14.58
C GLN A 182 10.55 2.15 -14.66
N ILE A 183 11.48 2.43 -13.75
CA ILE A 183 12.77 1.73 -13.69
C ILE A 183 12.57 0.23 -13.43
N LEU A 184 11.73 -0.14 -12.47
CA LEU A 184 11.45 -1.53 -12.13
C LEU A 184 10.80 -2.28 -13.31
N ARG A 185 9.78 -1.67 -13.94
CA ARG A 185 9.09 -2.22 -15.12
C ARG A 185 10.02 -2.33 -16.32
N HIS A 186 10.86 -1.31 -16.59
CA HIS A 186 11.84 -1.35 -17.68
C HIS A 186 12.85 -2.51 -17.53
N LEU A 187 13.25 -2.81 -16.30
CA LEU A 187 14.18 -3.90 -16.00
C LEU A 187 13.49 -5.27 -15.86
N GLY A 188 12.15 -5.31 -15.87
CA GLY A 188 11.38 -6.53 -15.59
C GLY A 188 11.65 -7.11 -14.21
N THR A 189 11.99 -6.27 -13.22
CA THR A 189 12.33 -6.67 -11.86
C THR A 189 11.07 -6.59 -11.00
N ALA A 190 10.72 -7.69 -10.34
CA ALA A 190 9.63 -7.69 -9.36
C ALA A 190 10.00 -6.84 -8.14
N ALA A 191 8.98 -6.30 -7.46
CA ALA A 191 9.20 -5.53 -6.24
C ALA A 191 8.15 -5.80 -5.17
N ILE A 192 8.56 -5.71 -3.90
CA ILE A 192 7.65 -5.58 -2.76
C ILE A 192 7.88 -4.19 -2.15
N LEU A 193 6.84 -3.36 -2.16
CA LEU A 193 6.81 -2.03 -1.58
C LEU A 193 6.10 -2.07 -0.23
N VAL A 194 6.79 -1.77 0.86
CA VAL A 194 6.16 -1.52 2.16
C VAL A 194 5.88 -0.05 2.28
N THR A 195 4.64 0.29 2.57
CA THR A 195 4.21 1.68 2.81
C THR A 195 3.00 1.75 3.74
N HIS A 196 2.79 2.89 4.35
CA HIS A 196 1.55 3.28 5.01
C HIS A 196 0.78 4.34 4.21
N ASP A 197 1.34 4.81 3.11
CA ASP A 197 0.75 5.79 2.21
C ASP A 197 -0.10 5.09 1.15
N GLN A 198 -1.38 5.44 1.12
CA GLN A 198 -2.36 4.86 0.20
C GLN A 198 -2.08 5.25 -1.25
N GLU A 199 -1.67 6.50 -1.50
CA GLU A 199 -1.36 6.96 -2.85
C GLU A 199 -0.15 6.24 -3.44
N GLU A 200 0.83 5.86 -2.59
CA GLU A 200 1.97 5.05 -3.03
C GLU A 200 1.51 3.66 -3.45
N ALA A 201 0.71 3.00 -2.61
CA ALA A 201 0.21 1.66 -2.89
C ALA A 201 -0.69 1.62 -4.12
N LEU A 202 -1.70 2.52 -4.18
CA LEU A 202 -2.69 2.53 -5.27
C LEU A 202 -2.10 3.02 -6.60
N GLY A 203 -1.17 3.99 -6.54
CA GLY A 203 -0.61 4.62 -7.75
C GLY A 203 0.58 3.90 -8.38
N MET A 204 1.21 2.97 -7.68
CA MET A 204 2.45 2.33 -8.12
C MET A 204 2.34 0.81 -8.31
N ALA A 205 1.55 0.14 -7.48
CA ALA A 205 1.50 -1.31 -7.42
C ALA A 205 0.54 -1.92 -8.46
N ASP A 206 0.87 -3.14 -8.90
CA ASP A 206 -0.01 -3.97 -9.73
C ASP A 206 -1.01 -4.73 -8.83
N ARG A 207 -0.61 -5.05 -7.60
CA ARG A 207 -1.49 -5.58 -6.54
C ARG A 207 -1.13 -4.96 -5.20
N VAL A 208 -2.14 -4.83 -4.35
CA VAL A 208 -2.02 -4.32 -2.97
C VAL A 208 -2.45 -5.41 -1.99
N ALA A 209 -1.62 -5.67 -1.00
CA ALA A 209 -1.90 -6.55 0.13
C ALA A 209 -2.09 -5.69 1.38
N VAL A 210 -3.31 -5.63 1.92
CA VAL A 210 -3.65 -4.87 3.12
C VAL A 210 -3.42 -5.75 4.34
N ILE A 211 -2.57 -5.29 5.27
CA ILE A 211 -2.20 -6.03 6.48
C ILE A 211 -2.66 -5.26 7.73
N ARG A 212 -3.30 -5.97 8.66
CA ARG A 212 -3.72 -5.45 9.97
C ARG A 212 -3.38 -6.47 11.06
N ASN A 213 -2.72 -6.04 12.13
CA ASN A 213 -2.41 -6.87 13.30
C ASN A 213 -1.70 -8.21 12.94
N GLY A 214 -0.79 -8.16 11.96
CA GLY A 214 -0.06 -9.33 11.48
C GLY A 214 -0.82 -10.23 10.51
N GLU A 215 -2.06 -9.92 10.16
CA GLU A 215 -2.90 -10.70 9.26
C GLU A 215 -3.13 -10.01 7.92
N LEU A 216 -3.08 -10.78 6.85
CA LEU A 216 -3.49 -10.34 5.51
C LEU A 216 -5.01 -10.24 5.47
N GLN A 217 -5.54 -9.02 5.31
CA GLN A 217 -6.98 -8.73 5.26
C GLN A 217 -7.55 -8.92 3.86
N GLN A 218 -6.83 -8.42 2.86
CA GLN A 218 -7.22 -8.52 1.45
C GLN A 218 -5.98 -8.36 0.57
N ILE A 219 -6.00 -9.02 -0.58
CA ILE A 219 -5.03 -8.82 -1.66
C ILE A 219 -5.79 -8.77 -2.99
N GLY A 220 -5.49 -7.77 -3.83
CA GLY A 220 -6.15 -7.56 -5.12
C GLY A 220 -5.51 -6.44 -5.90
N SER A 221 -6.08 -6.10 -7.07
CA SER A 221 -5.70 -4.89 -7.80
C SER A 221 -6.01 -3.64 -6.96
N PRO A 222 -5.38 -2.48 -7.24
CA PRO A 222 -5.74 -1.22 -6.58
C PRO A 222 -7.23 -0.92 -6.65
N GLU A 223 -7.86 -1.18 -7.78
CA GLU A 223 -9.30 -1.00 -8.01
C GLU A 223 -10.14 -1.94 -7.15
N ASP A 224 -9.76 -3.23 -7.03
CA ASP A 224 -10.45 -4.19 -6.17
C ASP A 224 -10.43 -3.76 -4.71
N ILE A 225 -9.26 -3.32 -4.22
CA ILE A 225 -9.09 -2.86 -2.84
C ILE A 225 -9.94 -1.61 -2.55
N TYR A 226 -10.06 -0.71 -3.52
CA TYR A 226 -10.79 0.55 -3.37
C TYR A 226 -12.30 0.39 -3.55
N TYR A 227 -12.75 -0.28 -4.63
CA TYR A 227 -14.17 -0.39 -4.99
C TYR A 227 -14.87 -1.63 -4.45
N SER A 228 -14.10 -2.67 -4.08
CA SER A 228 -14.63 -3.96 -3.61
C SER A 228 -13.93 -4.43 -2.33
N PRO A 229 -13.82 -3.57 -1.29
CA PRO A 229 -13.19 -3.96 -0.04
C PRO A 229 -13.97 -5.10 0.63
N THR A 230 -13.23 -6.09 1.17
CA THR A 230 -13.83 -7.26 1.81
C THR A 230 -14.26 -7.02 3.25
N THR A 231 -13.73 -5.98 3.89
CA THR A 231 -14.05 -5.60 5.28
C THR A 231 -14.23 -4.10 5.41
N ALA A 232 -15.01 -3.68 6.40
CA ALA A 232 -15.17 -2.26 6.75
C ALA A 232 -13.82 -1.60 7.11
N PHE A 233 -12.89 -2.38 7.68
CA PHE A 233 -11.53 -1.89 7.93
C PHE A 233 -10.82 -1.52 6.63
N VAL A 234 -10.78 -2.41 5.63
CA VAL A 234 -10.15 -2.13 4.34
C VAL A 234 -10.81 -0.94 3.67
N ALA A 235 -12.15 -0.89 3.68
CA ALA A 235 -12.91 0.23 3.12
C ALA A 235 -12.51 1.58 3.72
N ASN A 236 -12.42 1.66 5.05
CA ASN A 236 -12.08 2.90 5.75
C ASN A 236 -10.58 3.22 5.69
N PHE A 237 -9.74 2.19 5.70
CA PHE A 237 -8.30 2.37 5.67
C PHE A 237 -7.80 2.78 4.28
N VAL A 238 -8.49 2.39 3.20
CA VAL A 238 -8.12 2.74 1.82
C VAL A 238 -9.14 3.69 1.22
N GLY A 239 -8.84 5.00 1.25
CA GLY A 239 -9.62 6.03 0.54
C GLY A 239 -10.80 6.60 1.31
N HIS A 240 -10.78 6.64 2.63
CA HIS A 240 -11.82 7.20 3.49
C HIS A 240 -13.26 6.80 3.06
N ALA A 241 -13.99 6.16 3.91
CA ALA A 241 -15.35 5.73 3.64
C ALA A 241 -16.28 6.05 4.81
N ASP A 242 -17.44 6.57 4.49
CA ASP A 242 -18.53 6.68 5.43
C ASP A 242 -19.38 5.41 5.44
N PHE A 243 -20.09 5.18 6.51
CA PHE A 243 -20.97 4.02 6.66
C PHE A 243 -22.33 4.46 7.15
N ILE A 244 -23.38 4.16 6.39
CA ILE A 244 -24.75 4.41 6.79
C ILE A 244 -25.48 3.10 7.09
N PRO A 245 -26.47 3.13 8.00
CA PRO A 245 -27.31 1.96 8.26
C PRO A 245 -28.12 1.56 7.03
N GLY A 246 -28.23 0.27 6.79
CA GLY A 246 -29.09 -0.33 5.77
C GLY A 246 -29.67 -1.66 6.23
N VAL A 247 -30.66 -2.15 5.49
CA VAL A 247 -31.27 -3.48 5.73
C VAL A 247 -31.36 -4.24 4.42
N VAL A 248 -30.80 -5.44 4.39
CA VAL A 248 -30.95 -6.37 3.28
C VAL A 248 -32.32 -7.06 3.39
N ALA A 249 -33.17 -6.86 2.37
CA ALA A 249 -34.50 -7.45 2.26
C ALA A 249 -34.68 -8.08 0.87
N GLY A 250 -34.51 -9.39 0.79
CA GLY A 250 -34.55 -10.12 -0.49
C GLY A 250 -33.38 -9.70 -1.39
N THR A 251 -33.69 -9.17 -2.55
CA THR A 251 -32.68 -8.71 -3.56
C THR A 251 -32.34 -7.22 -3.44
N GLU A 252 -32.76 -6.57 -2.36
CA GLU A 252 -32.58 -5.13 -2.16
C GLU A 252 -31.85 -4.82 -0.86
N VAL A 253 -31.03 -3.76 -0.89
CA VAL A 253 -30.53 -3.07 0.31
C VAL A 253 -31.30 -1.75 0.44
N ARG A 254 -32.04 -1.58 1.54
CA ARG A 254 -32.81 -0.39 1.82
C ARG A 254 -32.05 0.49 2.82
N THR A 255 -31.88 1.74 2.47
CA THR A 255 -31.24 2.78 3.28
C THR A 255 -32.08 4.06 3.26
N GLU A 256 -31.73 5.04 4.09
CA GLU A 256 -32.40 6.36 4.01
C GLU A 256 -32.06 7.14 2.72
N ILE A 257 -30.93 6.85 2.07
CA ILE A 257 -30.52 7.52 0.81
C ILE A 257 -31.06 6.84 -0.46
N GLY A 258 -31.75 5.72 -0.34
CA GLY A 258 -32.34 4.99 -1.46
C GLY A 258 -32.41 3.48 -1.28
N ILE A 259 -32.91 2.83 -2.35
CA ILE A 259 -32.99 1.37 -2.43
C ILE A 259 -32.05 0.95 -3.56
N PHE A 260 -31.20 -0.03 -3.28
CA PHE A 260 -30.15 -0.51 -4.17
C PHE A 260 -30.23 -2.03 -4.34
N PRO A 261 -29.75 -2.58 -5.47
CA PRO A 261 -29.61 -4.05 -5.61
C PRO A 261 -28.69 -4.62 -4.53
N SER A 262 -29.11 -5.70 -3.89
CA SER A 262 -28.28 -6.41 -2.91
C SER A 262 -27.23 -7.28 -3.59
N PRO A 263 -25.95 -7.22 -3.19
CA PRO A 263 -24.96 -8.20 -3.57
C PRO A 263 -25.41 -9.62 -3.17
N PRO A 264 -25.22 -10.64 -4.04
CA PRO A 264 -25.73 -11.99 -3.79
C PRO A 264 -25.21 -12.68 -2.53
N HIS A 265 -24.06 -12.25 -2.03
CA HIS A 265 -23.38 -12.84 -0.86
C HIS A 265 -23.83 -12.26 0.48
N LEU A 266 -24.64 -11.19 0.47
CA LEU A 266 -25.09 -10.57 1.71
C LEU A 266 -26.30 -11.32 2.31
N PRO A 267 -26.22 -11.74 3.57
CA PRO A 267 -27.35 -12.33 4.25
C PRO A 267 -28.44 -11.27 4.53
N PRO A 268 -29.73 -11.67 4.61
CA PRO A 268 -30.79 -10.77 5.05
C PRO A 268 -30.50 -10.22 6.46
N GLY A 269 -30.78 -8.95 6.69
CA GLY A 269 -30.61 -8.31 7.99
C GLY A 269 -29.91 -6.94 7.93
N PRO A 270 -29.55 -6.40 9.10
CA PRO A 270 -28.91 -5.09 9.19
C PRO A 270 -27.47 -5.10 8.64
N VAL A 271 -27.13 -4.05 7.88
CA VAL A 271 -25.81 -3.86 7.26
C VAL A 271 -25.34 -2.43 7.45
N LYS A 272 -24.02 -2.22 7.33
CA LYS A 272 -23.40 -0.91 7.12
C LYS A 272 -23.09 -0.77 5.64
N VAL A 273 -23.70 0.18 4.96
CA VAL A 273 -23.47 0.48 3.54
C VAL A 273 -22.34 1.49 3.43
N MET A 274 -21.33 1.15 2.63
CA MET A 274 -20.18 2.02 2.38
C MET A 274 -20.55 3.14 1.41
N ILE A 275 -20.14 4.36 1.75
CA ILE A 275 -20.28 5.55 0.91
C ILE A 275 -18.89 6.16 0.76
N ARG A 276 -18.43 6.32 -0.49
CA ARG A 276 -17.23 7.11 -0.79
C ARG A 276 -17.58 8.58 -0.89
N HIS A 277 -16.68 9.49 -0.51
CA HIS A 277 -16.94 10.94 -0.51
C HIS A 277 -17.29 11.45 -1.92
N GLU A 278 -16.63 10.93 -2.96
CA GLU A 278 -16.91 11.28 -4.36
C GLU A 278 -18.28 10.80 -4.88
N ALA A 279 -18.92 9.88 -4.16
CA ALA A 279 -20.26 9.42 -4.48
C ALA A 279 -21.37 10.39 -4.01
N VAL A 280 -21.04 11.30 -3.10
CA VAL A 280 -21.99 12.27 -2.53
C VAL A 280 -21.98 13.55 -3.35
N ASN A 281 -23.13 13.96 -3.86
CA ASN A 281 -23.27 15.16 -4.69
C ASN A 281 -24.39 16.06 -4.15
N ALA A 282 -24.18 17.37 -4.20
CA ALA A 282 -25.27 18.32 -3.96
C ALA A 282 -26.19 18.35 -5.16
N LYS A 283 -27.51 18.10 -4.93
CA LYS A 283 -28.52 18.02 -5.99
C LYS A 283 -29.89 18.42 -5.49
N ALA A 284 -30.53 19.35 -6.17
CA ALA A 284 -31.90 19.78 -5.90
C ALA A 284 -32.86 18.58 -5.93
N GLY A 285 -33.74 18.49 -4.91
CA GLY A 285 -34.68 17.38 -4.76
C GLY A 285 -34.09 16.10 -4.11
N GLY A 286 -32.83 16.13 -3.73
CA GLY A 286 -32.20 15.06 -2.95
C GLY A 286 -32.62 15.06 -1.48
N ILE A 287 -32.03 14.16 -0.70
CA ILE A 287 -32.26 14.11 0.75
C ILE A 287 -31.61 15.32 1.43
N LEU A 288 -32.35 15.95 2.36
CA LEU A 288 -31.82 17.09 3.09
C LEU A 288 -30.86 16.63 4.19
N ALA A 289 -29.61 17.04 4.10
CA ALA A 289 -28.58 16.81 5.08
C ALA A 289 -28.14 18.14 5.71
N THR A 290 -27.83 18.14 7.00
CA THR A 290 -27.42 19.35 7.74
C THR A 290 -25.89 19.41 7.79
N VAL A 291 -25.30 20.54 7.43
CA VAL A 291 -23.86 20.79 7.54
C VAL A 291 -23.46 20.84 9.02
N GLU A 292 -22.60 19.91 9.46
CA GLU A 292 -22.03 19.91 10.81
C GLU A 292 -20.65 20.57 10.87
N GLU A 293 -19.83 20.28 9.87
CA GLU A 293 -18.45 20.77 9.79
C GLU A 293 -18.13 21.17 8.36
N ARG A 294 -17.21 22.13 8.23
CA ARG A 294 -16.70 22.61 6.97
C ARG A 294 -15.20 22.81 7.09
N GLU A 295 -14.44 22.14 6.24
CA GLU A 295 -12.96 22.26 6.16
C GLU A 295 -12.55 22.73 4.77
N PHE A 296 -11.78 23.82 4.69
CA PHE A 296 -11.25 24.33 3.44
C PHE A 296 -9.87 23.76 3.18
N LEU A 297 -9.73 22.94 2.13
CA LEU A 297 -8.48 22.24 1.75
C LEU A 297 -7.77 22.89 0.56
N GLY A 298 -8.01 24.19 0.31
CA GLY A 298 -7.41 24.92 -0.81
C GLY A 298 -8.21 24.77 -2.10
N GLY A 299 -8.03 23.72 -2.86
CA GLY A 299 -8.75 23.47 -4.12
C GLY A 299 -10.17 22.94 -3.96
N GLU A 300 -10.55 22.52 -2.75
CA GLU A 300 -11.83 21.92 -2.45
C GLU A 300 -12.24 22.22 -1.00
N ILE A 301 -13.51 22.01 -0.71
CA ILE A 301 -14.09 22.10 0.64
C ILE A 301 -14.66 20.72 0.96
N LEU A 302 -14.24 20.18 2.10
CA LEU A 302 -14.83 18.98 2.69
C LEU A 302 -15.93 19.38 3.68
N TYR A 303 -17.14 18.91 3.43
CA TYR A 303 -18.28 19.07 4.31
C TYR A 303 -18.59 17.75 5.01
N ARG A 304 -18.81 17.82 6.32
CA ARG A 304 -19.43 16.73 7.07
C ARG A 304 -20.91 17.02 7.21
N LEU A 305 -21.73 16.14 6.69
CA LEU A 305 -23.16 16.29 6.56
C LEU A 305 -23.87 15.26 7.43
N ARG A 306 -24.81 15.70 8.27
CA ARG A 306 -25.68 14.81 9.04
C ARG A 306 -26.97 14.54 8.29
N LEU A 307 -27.25 13.26 8.08
CA LEU A 307 -28.50 12.76 7.51
C LEU A 307 -29.66 12.78 8.54
N PRO A 308 -30.92 12.67 8.10
CA PRO A 308 -32.08 12.63 9.01
C PRO A 308 -32.02 11.50 10.04
N SER A 309 -31.42 10.36 9.73
CA SER A 309 -31.21 9.25 10.68
C SER A 309 -30.19 9.54 11.78
N GLY A 310 -29.39 10.61 11.62
CA GLY A 310 -28.24 10.93 12.45
C GLY A 310 -26.93 10.33 11.95
N ALA A 311 -26.94 9.53 10.88
CA ALA A 311 -25.72 9.09 10.22
C ALA A 311 -25.01 10.28 9.54
N THR A 312 -23.70 10.18 9.38
CA THR A 312 -22.90 11.23 8.74
C THR A 312 -22.29 10.74 7.44
N VAL A 313 -22.23 11.65 6.46
CA VAL A 313 -21.52 11.45 5.18
C VAL A 313 -20.69 12.67 4.87
N HIS A 314 -19.61 12.47 4.12
CA HIS A 314 -18.78 13.58 3.66
C HIS A 314 -19.06 13.91 2.20
N LEU A 315 -18.99 15.20 1.88
CA LEU A 315 -19.14 15.76 0.54
C LEU A 315 -17.91 16.59 0.20
N GLU A 316 -17.22 16.23 -0.87
CA GLU A 316 -16.14 17.03 -1.46
C GLU A 316 -16.72 18.01 -2.49
N GLN A 317 -16.53 19.30 -2.27
CA GLN A 317 -17.03 20.35 -3.16
C GLN A 317 -15.89 21.15 -3.77
N ARG A 318 -15.75 21.11 -5.10
CA ARG A 318 -14.76 21.88 -5.87
C ARG A 318 -15.30 23.19 -6.44
N LYS A 319 -16.60 23.47 -6.25
CA LYS A 319 -17.26 24.68 -6.75
C LYS A 319 -17.30 25.78 -5.68
N PRO A 320 -17.44 27.06 -6.08
CA PRO A 320 -17.44 28.20 -5.16
C PRO A 320 -18.71 28.34 -4.30
N GLU A 321 -19.69 27.44 -4.44
CA GLU A 321 -20.87 27.43 -3.57
C GLU A 321 -20.45 27.11 -2.15
N HIS A 322 -20.87 27.96 -1.20
CA HIS A 322 -20.55 27.81 0.20
C HIS A 322 -21.78 27.56 1.04
N TRP A 323 -21.72 26.57 1.89
CA TRP A 323 -22.72 26.32 2.91
C TRP A 323 -22.10 26.51 4.29
N ASP A 324 -22.78 27.30 5.14
CA ASP A 324 -22.37 27.48 6.53
C ASP A 324 -22.86 26.31 7.37
N VAL A 325 -22.21 26.11 8.52
CA VAL A 325 -22.64 25.14 9.52
C VAL A 325 -24.12 25.44 9.94
N GLY A 326 -24.93 24.40 9.98
CA GLY A 326 -26.37 24.47 10.24
C GLY A 326 -27.23 24.61 8.96
N HIS A 327 -26.69 24.92 7.80
CA HIS A 327 -27.44 24.91 6.55
C HIS A 327 -27.91 23.51 6.18
N GLN A 328 -29.08 23.40 5.56
CA GLN A 328 -29.58 22.18 4.96
C GLN A 328 -29.21 22.15 3.47
N VAL A 329 -28.51 21.09 3.07
CA VAL A 329 -28.05 20.87 1.69
C VAL A 329 -28.77 19.64 1.14
N PRO A 330 -29.50 19.75 0.01
CA PRO A 330 -30.07 18.59 -0.64
C PRO A 330 -28.94 17.79 -1.34
N ILE A 331 -28.79 16.51 -0.99
CA ILE A 331 -27.77 15.63 -1.54
C ILE A 331 -28.37 14.40 -2.22
N GLU A 332 -27.66 13.92 -3.22
CA GLU A 332 -27.85 12.62 -3.87
C GLU A 332 -26.59 11.79 -3.68
N VAL A 333 -26.74 10.51 -3.44
CA VAL A 333 -25.60 9.58 -3.39
C VAL A 333 -25.69 8.62 -4.57
N LEU A 334 -24.65 8.63 -5.39
CA LEU A 334 -24.57 7.80 -6.60
C LEU A 334 -23.71 6.58 -6.31
N LEU A 335 -24.33 5.41 -6.17
CA LEU A 335 -23.65 4.14 -5.96
C LEU A 335 -23.78 3.28 -7.22
N PRO A 336 -22.70 3.10 -8.01
CA PRO A 336 -22.70 2.20 -9.16
C PRO A 336 -22.95 0.74 -8.76
N SER A 337 -22.42 0.37 -7.58
CA SER A 337 -22.64 -0.92 -6.92
C SER A 337 -22.62 -0.69 -5.41
N VAL A 338 -23.42 -1.49 -4.68
CA VAL A 338 -23.46 -1.40 -3.21
C VAL A 338 -22.36 -2.30 -2.64
N VAL A 339 -21.54 -1.71 -1.77
CA VAL A 339 -20.66 -2.45 -0.86
C VAL A 339 -21.22 -2.29 0.54
N ALA A 340 -21.52 -3.40 1.18
CA ALA A 340 -22.11 -3.38 2.52
C ALA A 340 -21.54 -4.52 3.37
N PHE A 341 -21.48 -4.28 4.66
CA PHE A 341 -20.93 -5.20 5.65
C PHE A 341 -22.00 -5.57 6.67
N PRO A 342 -22.22 -6.87 6.97
CA PRO A 342 -23.15 -7.30 8.02
C PRO A 342 -22.80 -6.65 9.36
N THR A 343 -23.81 -6.13 10.05
CA THR A 343 -23.67 -5.70 11.44
C THR A 343 -23.94 -6.91 12.33
N PHE A 344 -22.87 -7.60 12.74
CA PHE A 344 -23.01 -8.60 13.81
C PHE A 344 -23.26 -7.86 15.14
N SER A 345 -24.19 -8.40 15.96
CA SER A 345 -24.41 -7.88 17.32
C SER A 345 -23.08 -7.89 18.10
N SER A 346 -22.82 -6.84 18.85
CA SER A 346 -21.60 -6.40 19.52
C SER A 346 -20.86 -7.41 20.44
N SER A 347 -20.88 -8.72 20.15
CA SER A 347 -20.17 -9.76 20.90
C SER A 347 -18.89 -10.30 20.21
N GLU A 348 -18.57 -9.88 18.97
CA GLU A 348 -17.43 -10.42 18.19
C GLU A 348 -16.34 -9.38 17.82
N GLU A 349 -16.52 -8.09 18.12
CA GLU A 349 -15.47 -7.08 17.87
C GLU A 349 -14.35 -7.05 18.93
N SER A 350 -14.35 -7.95 19.92
CA SER A 350 -13.41 -7.99 21.05
C SER A 350 -12.64 -9.31 21.17
N LYS A 351 -12.32 -9.97 20.07
CA LYS A 351 -11.38 -11.11 20.13
C LYS A 351 -10.21 -10.96 19.16
#